data_9138908eb35b1812224c77ead24200b7
#
_entry.id   9138908eb35b1812224c77ead24200b7
#
_cell.length_a   1.000
_cell.length_b   1.000
_cell.length_c   1.000
_cell.angle_alpha   90.00
_cell.angle_beta   90.00
_cell.angle_gamma   90.00
#
_symmetry.space_group_name_H-M   'P 1'
#
loop_
_entity.id
_entity.type
_entity.pdbx_description
1 polymer ?
#
loop_
_entity_poly.entity_id
_entity_poly.type
_entity_poly.pdbx_seq_one_letter_code
_entity_poly.pdbx_strand_id
1 'polypeptide(L)'
;MKWQVRLSKRAVKNYQKLPRQIQERFKALALELRATGPLQRQWPHYGKIQGMENCYHCHIKTGRPTYVAVWKVTGAHCLEVTYVGTHEGADYQRLC
;
A
#
# COMPACT_ATOMS: atom_id res chain seq x y z
N MET A 1 20.13 3.47 -1.04
CA MET A 1 19.74 2.60 -2.16
C MET A 1 18.22 2.62 -2.29
N LYS A 2 17.71 2.78 -3.51
CA LYS A 2 16.28 2.87 -3.71
C LYS A 2 15.63 1.50 -3.78
N TRP A 3 14.39 1.45 -3.34
CA TRP A 3 13.61 0.23 -3.42
C TRP A 3 12.90 0.14 -4.76
N GLN A 4 12.73 -1.08 -5.24
CA GLN A 4 11.93 -1.36 -6.41
C GLN A 4 10.50 -1.61 -5.97
N VAL A 5 9.56 -0.81 -6.49
CA VAL A 5 8.14 -0.90 -6.13
C VAL A 5 7.35 -1.37 -7.34
N ARG A 6 6.64 -2.48 -7.18
CA ARG A 6 5.78 -3.03 -8.23
C ARG A 6 4.35 -3.05 -7.72
N LEU A 7 3.42 -2.96 -8.64
CA LEU A 7 2.00 -3.11 -8.31
C LEU A 7 1.50 -4.41 -8.91
N SER A 8 0.72 -5.16 -8.12
CA SER A 8 0.04 -6.35 -8.65
C SER A 8 -0.97 -5.92 -9.71
N LYS A 9 -1.40 -6.85 -10.54
CA LYS A 9 -2.44 -6.58 -11.53
C LYS A 9 -3.72 -6.03 -10.88
N ARG A 10 -4.08 -6.60 -9.74
CA ARG A 10 -5.25 -6.15 -8.97
C ARG A 10 -5.07 -4.72 -8.48
N ALA A 11 -3.88 -4.41 -7.96
CA ALA A 11 -3.60 -3.06 -7.48
C ALA A 11 -3.66 -2.04 -8.61
N VAL A 12 -3.15 -2.38 -9.78
CA VAL A 12 -3.23 -1.51 -10.95
C VAL A 12 -4.69 -1.24 -11.32
N LYS A 13 -5.51 -2.29 -11.40
CA LYS A 13 -6.93 -2.14 -11.73
C LYS A 13 -7.66 -1.27 -10.72
N ASN A 14 -7.39 -1.51 -9.44
CA ASN A 14 -8.03 -0.74 -8.37
C ASN A 14 -7.59 0.72 -8.43
N TYR A 15 -6.30 0.96 -8.66
CA TYR A 15 -5.77 2.31 -8.76
C TYR A 15 -6.49 3.11 -9.85
N GLN A 16 -6.74 2.50 -10.99
CA GLN A 16 -7.39 3.17 -12.12
C GLN A 16 -8.81 3.62 -11.77
N LYS A 17 -9.45 2.97 -10.82
CA LYS A 17 -10.81 3.30 -10.39
C LYS A 17 -10.87 4.29 -9.24
N LEU A 18 -9.73 4.65 -8.65
CA LEU A 18 -9.71 5.55 -7.51
C LEU A 18 -10.05 6.97 -7.93
N PRO A 19 -10.72 7.74 -7.04
CA PRO A 19 -10.85 9.18 -7.26
C PRO A 19 -9.47 9.81 -7.43
N ARG A 20 -9.39 10.87 -8.22
CA ARG A 20 -8.13 11.49 -8.56
C ARG A 20 -7.32 11.92 -7.33
N GLN A 21 -7.98 12.48 -6.32
CA GLN A 21 -7.31 12.89 -5.10
C GLN A 21 -6.64 11.72 -4.39
N ILE A 22 -7.29 10.55 -4.43
CA ILE A 22 -6.76 9.35 -3.80
C ILE A 22 -5.60 8.81 -4.62
N GLN A 23 -5.69 8.88 -5.93
CA GLN A 23 -4.57 8.50 -6.80
C GLN A 23 -3.33 9.33 -6.48
N GLU A 24 -3.51 10.63 -6.28
CA GLU A 24 -2.37 11.51 -5.95
C GLU A 24 -1.76 11.19 -4.59
N ARG A 25 -2.60 10.86 -3.61
CA ARG A 25 -2.11 10.43 -2.30
C ARG A 25 -1.34 9.12 -2.40
N PHE A 26 -1.86 8.19 -3.19
CA PHE A 26 -1.15 6.92 -3.39
C PHE A 26 0.19 7.13 -4.09
N LYS A 27 0.25 8.02 -5.07
CA LYS A 27 1.52 8.34 -5.73
C LYS A 27 2.56 8.83 -4.74
N ALA A 28 2.14 9.67 -3.78
CA ALA A 28 3.04 10.16 -2.75
C ALA A 28 3.59 9.00 -1.91
N LEU A 29 2.70 8.07 -1.53
CA LEU A 29 3.14 6.88 -0.80
C LEU A 29 4.11 6.04 -1.63
N ALA A 30 3.81 5.84 -2.90
CA ALA A 30 4.66 5.03 -3.77
C ALA A 30 6.06 5.62 -3.90
N LEU A 31 6.17 6.95 -3.98
CA LEU A 31 7.48 7.62 -3.99
C LEU A 31 8.23 7.40 -2.69
N GLU A 32 7.54 7.44 -1.56
CA GLU A 32 8.19 7.21 -0.27
C GLU A 32 8.61 5.75 -0.10
N LEU A 33 7.78 4.81 -0.54
CA LEU A 33 8.14 3.39 -0.53
C LEU A 33 9.41 3.17 -1.35
N ARG A 34 9.50 3.82 -2.50
CA ARG A 34 10.68 3.72 -3.35
C ARG A 34 11.91 4.31 -2.69
N ALA A 35 11.74 5.43 -2.00
CA ALA A 35 12.87 6.15 -1.39
C ALA A 35 13.36 5.50 -0.11
N THR A 36 12.45 5.03 0.76
CA THR A 36 12.80 4.58 2.11
C THR A 36 12.38 3.15 2.44
N GLY A 37 11.64 2.48 1.56
CA GLY A 37 11.29 1.08 1.75
C GLY A 37 9.97 0.88 2.50
N PRO A 38 9.76 -0.33 3.03
CA PRO A 38 8.43 -0.72 3.54
C PRO A 38 8.01 -0.08 4.85
N LEU A 39 8.93 0.53 5.60
CA LEU A 39 8.62 1.09 6.92
C LEU A 39 8.19 2.54 6.77
N GLN A 40 6.88 2.76 6.75
CA GLN A 40 6.27 4.08 6.49
C GLN A 40 5.54 4.60 7.73
N ARG A 41 6.27 4.74 8.83
CA ARG A 41 5.71 5.05 10.16
C ARG A 41 4.97 6.38 10.22
N GLN A 42 5.26 7.30 9.33
CA GLN A 42 4.60 8.61 9.31
C GLN A 42 3.20 8.57 8.69
N TRP A 43 2.84 7.48 8.02
CA TRP A 43 1.52 7.36 7.41
C TRP A 43 0.48 6.91 8.45
N PRO A 44 -0.77 7.41 8.36
CA PRO A 44 -1.81 7.04 9.31
C PRO A 44 -2.05 5.53 9.35
N HIS A 45 -2.20 5.02 10.55
CA HIS A 45 -2.51 3.60 10.80
C HIS A 45 -1.54 2.63 10.16
N TYR A 46 -0.29 3.08 9.96
CA TYR A 46 0.76 2.19 9.47
C TYR A 46 1.01 1.06 10.46
N GLY A 47 1.20 -0.15 9.94
CA GLY A 47 1.59 -1.29 10.76
C GLY A 47 1.75 -2.54 9.93
N LYS A 48 2.30 -3.56 10.59
CA LYS A 48 2.37 -4.89 10.00
C LYS A 48 0.99 -5.53 10.03
N ILE A 49 0.72 -6.36 9.03
CA ILE A 49 -0.48 -7.19 9.05
C ILE A 49 -0.27 -8.32 10.03
N GLN A 50 -1.19 -8.46 10.99
CA GLN A 50 -1.06 -9.43 12.05
C GLN A 50 -0.95 -10.85 11.50
N GLY A 51 0.04 -11.59 11.97
CA GLY A 51 0.29 -12.96 11.53
C GLY A 51 1.00 -13.08 10.20
N MET A 52 1.34 -11.96 9.57
CA MET A 52 2.00 -11.95 8.26
C MET A 52 3.32 -11.19 8.35
N GLU A 53 4.42 -11.90 8.20
CA GLU A 53 5.72 -11.24 8.12
C GLU A 53 5.88 -10.58 6.75
N ASN A 54 6.61 -9.48 6.71
CA ASN A 54 6.92 -8.76 5.48
C ASN A 54 5.71 -8.13 4.80
N CYS A 55 4.58 -8.05 5.48
CA CYS A 55 3.37 -7.45 4.93
C CYS A 55 2.91 -6.28 5.78
N TYR A 56 2.59 -5.17 5.13
CA TYR A 56 2.33 -3.89 5.78
C TYR A 56 1.14 -3.19 5.18
N HIS A 57 0.57 -2.27 5.93
CA HIS A 57 -0.53 -1.44 5.43
C HIS A 57 -0.47 -0.04 6.04
N CYS A 58 -1.18 0.87 5.42
CA CYS A 58 -1.46 2.18 6.00
C CYS A 58 -2.74 2.73 5.41
N HIS A 59 -3.28 3.79 6.04
CA HIS A 59 -4.40 4.53 5.47
C HIS A 59 -3.85 5.66 4.61
N ILE A 60 -4.26 5.72 3.36
CA ILE A 60 -3.89 6.83 2.48
C ILE A 60 -4.88 7.99 2.59
N LYS A 61 -6.08 7.70 3.09
CA LYS A 61 -7.05 8.72 3.48
C LYS A 61 -7.98 8.13 4.51
N THR A 62 -8.15 8.84 5.64
CA THR A 62 -9.13 8.46 6.65
C THR A 62 -10.46 9.17 6.37
N GLY A 63 -11.55 8.60 6.82
CA GLY A 63 -12.88 9.19 6.65
C GLY A 63 -13.88 8.21 6.05
N ARG A 64 -14.83 8.74 5.28
CA ARG A 64 -15.86 7.93 4.63
C ARG A 64 -15.88 8.24 3.14
N PRO A 65 -15.38 7.35 2.30
CA PRO A 65 -14.74 6.09 2.67
C PRO A 65 -13.28 6.28 3.10
N THR A 66 -12.78 5.31 3.86
CA THR A 66 -11.37 5.23 4.18
C THR A 66 -10.68 4.43 3.09
N TYR A 67 -9.53 4.93 2.63
CA TYR A 67 -8.73 4.24 1.61
C TYR A 67 -7.42 3.76 2.23
N VAL A 68 -7.02 2.55 1.84
CA VAL A 68 -5.84 1.89 2.39
C VAL A 68 -4.95 1.38 1.27
N ALA A 69 -3.68 1.17 1.61
CA ALA A 69 -2.73 0.49 0.74
C ALA A 69 -2.11 -0.66 1.52
N VAL A 70 -1.83 -1.76 0.82
CA VAL A 70 -1.19 -2.94 1.39
C VAL A 70 -0.01 -3.30 0.50
N TRP A 71 1.13 -3.57 1.12
CA TRP A 71 2.32 -3.97 0.37
C TRP A 71 3.08 -5.05 1.12
N LYS A 72 3.85 -5.83 0.38
CA LYS A 72 4.69 -6.88 0.96
C LYS A 72 6.10 -6.79 0.40
N VAL A 73 7.07 -7.19 1.21
CA VAL A 73 8.46 -7.28 0.77
C VAL A 73 8.62 -8.60 0.03
N THR A 74 9.12 -8.53 -1.19
CA THR A 74 9.26 -9.72 -2.05
C THR A 74 10.70 -10.15 -2.23
N GLY A 75 11.65 -9.33 -1.80
CA GLY A 75 13.06 -9.65 -1.90
C GLY A 75 13.91 -8.50 -1.42
N ALA A 76 15.22 -8.59 -1.61
CA ALA A 76 16.14 -7.54 -1.20
C ALA A 76 15.83 -6.26 -1.97
N HIS A 77 15.43 -5.23 -1.24
CA HIS A 77 15.07 -3.92 -1.81
C HIS A 77 13.96 -3.98 -2.86
N CYS A 78 13.08 -5.00 -2.73
CA CYS A 78 11.92 -5.17 -3.62
C CYS A 78 10.66 -5.30 -2.80
N LEU A 79 9.61 -4.60 -3.21
CA LEU A 79 8.29 -4.76 -2.60
C LEU A 79 7.20 -4.67 -3.66
N GLU A 80 6.06 -5.25 -3.35
CA GLU A 80 4.90 -5.24 -4.23
C GLU A 80 3.72 -4.67 -3.49
N VAL A 81 3.07 -3.67 -4.08
CA VAL A 81 1.78 -3.19 -3.60
C VAL A 81 0.73 -4.17 -4.09
N THR A 82 0.07 -4.84 -3.15
CA THR A 82 -0.91 -5.88 -3.49
C THR A 82 -2.34 -5.36 -3.52
N TYR A 83 -2.58 -4.20 -2.90
CA TYR A 83 -3.91 -3.64 -2.84
C TYR A 83 -3.86 -2.14 -2.61
N VAL A 84 -4.73 -1.41 -3.27
CA VAL A 84 -5.06 -0.03 -2.96
C VAL A 84 -6.56 0.13 -3.20
N GLY A 85 -7.27 0.68 -2.25
CA GLY A 85 -8.72 0.81 -2.37
C GLY A 85 -9.36 1.08 -1.03
N THR A 86 -10.67 0.86 -0.96
CA THR A 86 -11.41 1.10 0.28
C THR A 86 -11.02 0.10 1.36
N HIS A 87 -11.11 0.55 2.61
CA HIS A 87 -10.83 -0.30 3.77
C HIS A 87 -11.75 -1.53 3.79
N GLU A 88 -13.03 -1.36 3.47
CA GLU A 88 -14.00 -2.45 3.47
C GLU A 88 -13.69 -3.51 2.43
N GLY A 89 -13.06 -3.11 1.32
CA GLY A 89 -12.68 -4.04 0.26
C GLY A 89 -11.38 -4.78 0.51
N ALA A 90 -10.66 -4.45 1.58
CA ALA A 90 -9.35 -5.04 1.85
C ALA A 90 -9.49 -6.34 2.62
N ASP A 91 -9.00 -7.42 2.04
CA ASP A 91 -8.90 -8.72 2.70
C ASP A 91 -7.42 -8.98 2.97
N TYR A 92 -6.96 -8.55 4.15
CA TYR A 92 -5.55 -8.57 4.47
C TYR A 92 -4.92 -9.96 4.40
N GLN A 93 -5.69 -10.99 4.73
CA GLN A 93 -5.14 -12.34 4.70
C GLN A 93 -4.88 -12.84 3.28
N ARG A 94 -5.71 -12.42 2.34
CA ARG A 94 -5.51 -12.78 0.93
C ARG A 94 -4.48 -11.91 0.23
N LEU A 95 -4.26 -10.70 0.73
CA LEU A 95 -3.38 -9.74 0.07
C LEU A 95 -1.91 -9.97 0.40
N CYS A 96 -1.62 -10.87 1.27
CA CYS A 96 -0.30 -11.28 1.65
C CYS A 96 -0.14 -12.79 1.53
#